data_0de5fdfa34545c3875200f0e42c91496
#
_entry.id   0de5fdfa34545c3875200f0e42c91496
#
_cell.length_a   1.000
_cell.length_b   1.000
_cell.length_c   1.000
_cell.angle_alpha   90.00
_cell.angle_beta   90.00
_cell.angle_gamma   90.00
#
_symmetry.space_group_name_H-M   'P 1'
#
loop_
_entity.id
_entity.type
_entity.pdbx_description
1 polymer ?
#
loop_
_entity_poly.entity_id
_entity_poly.type
_entity_poly.pdbx_seq_one_letter_code
_entity_poly.pdbx_strand_id
1 'polypeptide(L)'
;ITEVKSQPDSRFRPFDWVLYKGSGEINSITEGYTFAYIATSEGGIKRFNLYGNYFDEPLTTAQGLQENSINAVHFDLVTGLIWAASQKYLQYSFSREGDWYSIDLQSFGLSRYDQIQKIGSSSNFIWLHARSSFVKIDHSSGMLIGIYPIPDELEIQWSSGPYRGETELRKLFENYNLLDGWIFNGNELIDRLGRRASIKTGFIGNHGNVFFGTNEGSFFYGTTTMESFSIMPDHVRNTDVSSLFYSKNELYIGSQDFKQ
;
A
#
# COMPACT_ATOMS: atom_id res chain seq x y z
N ILE A 1 32.20 12.10 0.19
CA ILE A 1 30.94 11.67 -0.46
C ILE A 1 29.89 12.60 0.10
N THR A 2 29.50 13.60 -0.69
CA THR A 2 28.44 14.55 -0.35
C THR A 2 27.13 13.80 -0.47
N GLU A 3 26.38 13.62 0.63
CA GLU A 3 24.98 13.19 0.57
C GLU A 3 24.22 14.16 -0.30
N VAL A 4 23.78 13.69 -1.46
CA VAL A 4 22.81 14.41 -2.27
C VAL A 4 21.48 14.31 -1.52
N LYS A 5 21.15 15.33 -0.75
CA LYS A 5 19.80 15.51 -0.23
C LYS A 5 18.90 15.78 -1.43
N SER A 6 18.15 14.77 -1.85
CA SER A 6 17.13 14.90 -2.90
C SER A 6 15.86 15.56 -2.34
N GLN A 7 16.00 16.68 -1.63
CA GLN A 7 14.84 17.51 -1.37
C GLN A 7 14.64 18.42 -2.58
N PRO A 8 13.42 18.45 -3.14
CA PRO A 8 13.10 19.41 -4.17
C PRO A 8 13.47 20.81 -3.71
N ASP A 9 14.02 21.62 -4.59
CA ASP A 9 14.23 23.04 -4.36
C ASP A 9 12.89 23.65 -3.89
N SER A 10 12.92 24.53 -2.88
CA SER A 10 11.72 25.17 -2.32
C SER A 10 10.84 25.91 -3.33
N ARG A 11 11.32 26.08 -4.57
CA ARG A 11 10.58 26.63 -5.71
C ARG A 11 9.56 25.66 -6.31
N PHE A 12 9.67 24.36 -6.03
CA PHE A 12 8.79 23.33 -6.55
C PHE A 12 7.80 22.87 -5.48
N ARG A 13 6.56 22.68 -5.89
CA ARG A 13 5.52 22.10 -5.04
C ARG A 13 5.73 20.57 -4.94
N PRO A 14 5.20 19.92 -3.91
CA PRO A 14 5.34 18.46 -3.72
C PRO A 14 4.99 17.63 -4.95
N PHE A 15 3.97 18.02 -5.74
CA PHE A 15 3.56 17.30 -6.94
C PHE A 15 4.25 17.75 -8.26
N ASP A 16 5.19 18.67 -8.20
CA ASP A 16 6.03 18.99 -9.37
C ASP A 16 7.08 17.90 -9.65
N TRP A 17 7.29 16.99 -8.67
CA TRP A 17 8.22 15.87 -8.76
C TRP A 17 7.53 14.57 -8.38
N VAL A 18 7.67 13.56 -9.22
CA VAL A 18 7.17 12.22 -8.97
C VAL A 18 8.34 11.25 -8.86
N LEU A 19 8.43 10.56 -7.73
CA LEU A 19 9.43 9.54 -7.49
C LEU A 19 8.83 8.15 -7.76
N TYR A 20 9.19 7.55 -8.86
CA TYR A 20 8.84 6.16 -9.16
C TYR A 20 9.94 5.23 -8.64
N LYS A 21 9.61 4.46 -7.62
CA LYS A 21 10.44 3.37 -7.09
C LYS A 21 9.71 2.05 -7.24
N GLY A 22 10.47 0.97 -7.29
CA GLY A 22 9.91 -0.36 -7.12
C GLY A 22 9.14 -0.45 -5.81
N SER A 23 8.10 -1.26 -5.76
CA SER A 23 7.24 -1.39 -4.58
C SER A 23 7.94 -2.10 -3.42
N GLY A 24 8.88 -3.01 -3.72
CA GLY A 24 9.31 -3.98 -2.74
C GLY A 24 8.11 -4.85 -2.33
N GLU A 25 7.96 -5.16 -1.06
CA GLU A 25 6.81 -5.89 -0.53
C GLU A 25 5.57 -5.00 -0.44
N ILE A 26 4.39 -5.55 -0.70
CA ILE A 26 3.11 -4.90 -0.42
C ILE A 26 2.66 -5.31 0.98
N ASN A 27 2.61 -4.33 1.90
CA ASN A 27 2.38 -4.57 3.32
C ASN A 27 0.91 -4.43 3.73
N SER A 28 0.19 -3.49 3.14
CA SER A 28 -1.19 -3.17 3.51
C SER A 28 -1.94 -2.56 2.35
N ILE A 29 -3.25 -2.78 2.30
CA ILE A 29 -4.15 -2.25 1.28
C ILE A 29 -5.41 -1.72 1.97
N THR A 30 -5.93 -0.60 1.49
CA THR A 30 -7.23 -0.06 1.89
C THR A 30 -7.95 0.52 0.68
N GLU A 31 -9.28 0.48 0.69
CA GLU A 31 -10.11 1.07 -0.35
C GLU A 31 -10.62 2.44 0.11
N GLY A 32 -10.43 3.44 -0.74
CA GLY A 32 -11.06 4.75 -0.61
C GLY A 32 -12.13 4.96 -1.67
N TYR A 33 -12.55 6.21 -1.91
CA TYR A 33 -13.63 6.51 -2.86
C TYR A 33 -13.22 6.31 -4.33
N THR A 34 -12.00 6.69 -4.68
CA THR A 34 -11.51 6.67 -6.07
C THR A 34 -10.34 5.71 -6.24
N PHE A 35 -9.59 5.50 -5.18
CA PHE A 35 -8.35 4.75 -5.20
C PHE A 35 -8.34 3.65 -4.18
N ALA A 36 -7.72 2.52 -4.52
CA ALA A 36 -7.11 1.67 -3.54
C ALA A 36 -5.71 2.23 -3.21
N TYR A 37 -5.42 2.36 -1.92
CA TYR A 37 -4.13 2.81 -1.40
C TYR A 37 -3.34 1.60 -0.92
N ILE A 38 -2.10 1.51 -1.37
CA ILE A 38 -1.27 0.33 -1.23
C ILE A 38 0.04 0.73 -0.56
N ALA A 39 0.23 0.32 0.69
CA ALA A 39 1.46 0.53 1.44
C ALA A 39 2.53 -0.45 0.96
N THR A 40 3.72 0.07 0.67
CA THR A 40 4.84 -0.69 0.14
C THR A 40 6.09 -0.52 0.99
N SER A 41 7.00 -1.50 0.94
CA SER A 41 8.24 -1.44 1.72
C SER A 41 9.28 -0.44 1.18
N GLU A 42 9.16 -0.02 -0.11
CA GLU A 42 10.16 0.84 -0.75
C GLU A 42 9.56 2.00 -1.55
N GLY A 43 8.38 1.83 -2.12
CA GLY A 43 7.76 2.75 -3.08
C GLY A 43 6.78 3.75 -2.49
N GLY A 44 6.68 3.89 -1.17
CA GLY A 44 5.69 4.74 -0.52
C GLY A 44 4.29 4.14 -0.54
N ILE A 45 3.30 4.96 -0.83
CA ILE A 45 1.91 4.55 -0.99
C ILE A 45 1.56 4.63 -2.47
N LYS A 46 1.30 3.50 -3.10
CA LYS A 46 0.79 3.43 -4.47
C LYS A 46 -0.70 3.70 -4.47
N ARG A 47 -1.19 4.35 -5.53
CA ARG A 47 -2.61 4.64 -5.72
C ARG A 47 -3.12 3.93 -6.96
N PHE A 48 -4.03 2.99 -6.79
CA PHE A 48 -4.68 2.28 -7.89
C PHE A 48 -6.06 2.85 -8.12
N ASN A 49 -6.31 3.43 -9.30
CA ASN A 49 -7.60 4.00 -9.67
C ASN A 49 -8.62 2.90 -9.94
N LEU A 50 -9.69 2.87 -9.14
CA LEU A 50 -10.72 1.82 -9.16
C LEU A 50 -11.62 1.87 -10.41
N TYR A 51 -11.72 3.03 -11.05
CA TYR A 51 -12.57 3.22 -12.24
C TYR A 51 -11.80 3.01 -13.54
N GLY A 52 -10.53 3.40 -13.55
CA GLY A 52 -9.68 3.31 -14.72
C GLY A 52 -8.81 2.06 -14.80
N ASN A 53 -8.68 1.32 -13.67
CA ASN A 53 -7.82 0.14 -13.55
C ASN A 53 -6.35 0.41 -13.90
N TYR A 54 -5.81 1.53 -13.44
CA TYR A 54 -4.41 1.90 -13.64
C TYR A 54 -3.81 2.50 -12.35
N PHE A 55 -2.49 2.48 -12.25
CA PHE A 55 -1.78 3.18 -11.19
C PHE A 55 -1.62 4.66 -11.53
N ASP A 56 -1.98 5.51 -10.57
CA ASP A 56 -1.74 6.93 -10.58
C ASP A 56 -0.41 7.24 -9.87
N GLU A 57 -0.02 8.52 -9.83
CA GLU A 57 1.19 8.97 -9.17
C GLU A 57 1.24 8.51 -7.69
N PRO A 58 2.37 7.90 -7.26
CA PRO A 58 2.50 7.43 -5.88
C PRO A 58 2.68 8.58 -4.90
N LEU A 59 2.33 8.36 -3.65
CA LEU A 59 2.67 9.24 -2.53
C LEU A 59 3.99 8.77 -1.93
N THR A 60 5.00 9.62 -1.97
CA THR A 60 6.36 9.30 -1.54
C THR A 60 6.93 10.43 -0.67
N THR A 61 8.19 10.36 -0.34
CA THR A 61 8.90 11.46 0.32
C THR A 61 8.91 12.74 -0.53
N ALA A 62 8.74 12.66 -1.83
CA ALA A 62 8.60 13.84 -2.70
C ALA A 62 7.26 14.55 -2.45
N GLN A 63 6.23 13.84 -2.01
CA GLN A 63 4.93 14.40 -1.64
C GLN A 63 4.79 14.66 -0.12
N GLY A 64 5.88 14.57 0.63
CA GLY A 64 5.93 14.93 2.05
C GLY A 64 5.84 13.77 3.04
N LEU A 65 5.82 12.52 2.60
CA LEU A 65 6.02 11.40 3.52
C LEU A 65 7.41 11.48 4.17
N GLN A 66 7.52 11.08 5.43
CA GLN A 66 8.83 11.03 6.11
C GLN A 66 9.70 9.87 5.62
N GLU A 67 9.04 8.77 5.23
CA GLU A 67 9.71 7.55 4.79
C GLU A 67 8.91 6.92 3.64
N ASN A 68 9.60 6.22 2.70
CA ASN A 68 8.94 5.45 1.65
C ASN A 68 8.63 4.02 2.07
N SER A 69 9.13 3.57 3.21
CA SER A 69 8.82 2.27 3.78
C SER A 69 7.57 2.38 4.65
N ILE A 70 6.44 1.96 4.13
CA ILE A 70 5.14 2.05 4.79
C ILE A 70 4.66 0.65 5.19
N ASN A 71 4.37 0.48 6.48
CA ASN A 71 3.92 -0.79 7.04
C ASN A 71 2.41 -0.99 6.92
N ALA A 72 1.65 0.08 7.16
CA ALA A 72 0.18 0.04 7.11
C ALA A 72 -0.37 1.35 6.54
N VAL A 73 -1.48 1.25 5.82
CA VAL A 73 -2.22 2.38 5.27
C VAL A 73 -3.71 2.18 5.49
N HIS A 74 -4.42 3.26 5.77
CA HIS A 74 -5.87 3.25 5.95
C HIS A 74 -6.49 4.53 5.40
N PHE A 75 -7.59 4.38 4.69
CA PHE A 75 -8.43 5.49 4.27
C PHE A 75 -9.63 5.58 5.22
N ASP A 76 -9.69 6.66 5.99
CA ASP A 76 -10.80 6.90 6.90
C ASP A 76 -11.98 7.50 6.12
N LEU A 77 -13.04 6.72 5.95
CA LEU A 77 -14.25 7.12 5.23
C LEU A 77 -15.01 8.26 5.94
N VAL A 78 -14.80 8.47 7.24
CA VAL A 78 -15.49 9.53 8.00
C VAL A 78 -14.88 10.89 7.72
N THR A 79 -13.54 10.97 7.75
CA THR A 79 -12.81 12.23 7.58
C THR A 79 -12.30 12.45 6.16
N GLY A 80 -12.18 11.40 5.36
CA GLY A 80 -11.51 11.41 4.05
C GLY A 80 -9.99 11.48 4.15
N LEU A 81 -9.42 11.29 5.34
CA LEU A 81 -7.98 11.29 5.56
C LEU A 81 -7.36 9.94 5.21
N ILE A 82 -6.16 9.99 4.65
CA ILE A 82 -5.29 8.83 4.54
C ILE A 82 -4.37 8.81 5.75
N TRP A 83 -4.34 7.68 6.44
CA TRP A 83 -3.45 7.39 7.55
C TRP A 83 -2.39 6.38 7.10
N ALA A 84 -1.15 6.63 7.39
CA ALA A 84 -0.02 5.78 7.02
C ALA A 84 0.94 5.62 8.20
N ALA A 85 1.35 4.40 8.46
CA ALA A 85 2.35 4.09 9.48
C ALA A 85 3.62 3.55 8.83
N SER A 86 4.74 4.16 9.12
CA SER A 86 6.08 3.63 8.90
C SER A 86 6.61 2.94 10.16
N GLN A 87 7.89 2.61 10.20
CA GLN A 87 8.49 2.07 11.43
C GLN A 87 8.53 3.09 12.57
N LYS A 88 8.63 4.36 12.25
CA LYS A 88 8.85 5.43 13.23
C LYS A 88 7.69 6.40 13.34
N TYR A 89 6.99 6.65 12.26
CA TYR A 89 5.99 7.71 12.17
C TYR A 89 4.61 7.17 11.86
N LEU A 90 3.59 7.75 12.52
CA LEU A 90 2.22 7.78 12.04
C LEU A 90 2.00 9.11 11.33
N GLN A 91 1.49 9.05 10.12
CA GLN A 91 1.24 10.23 9.30
C GLN A 91 -0.18 10.24 8.77
N TYR A 92 -0.75 11.43 8.58
CA TYR A 92 -2.06 11.58 7.96
C TYR A 92 -2.15 12.82 7.07
N SER A 93 -2.97 12.73 6.03
CA SER A 93 -3.19 13.81 5.07
C SER A 93 -4.49 13.59 4.29
N PHE A 94 -5.01 14.66 3.67
CA PHE A 94 -6.06 14.62 2.65
C PHE A 94 -5.56 14.16 1.26
N SER A 95 -4.34 13.69 1.17
CA SER A 95 -3.76 12.97 0.03
C SER A 95 -3.26 13.72 -1.19
N ARG A 96 -3.66 14.92 -1.45
CA ARG A 96 -3.29 15.55 -2.74
C ARG A 96 -2.28 16.68 -2.65
N GLU A 97 -2.13 17.30 -1.50
CA GLU A 97 -1.44 18.58 -1.41
C GLU A 97 -0.09 18.53 -0.68
N GLY A 98 0.36 17.34 -0.30
CA GLY A 98 1.68 17.17 0.32
C GLY A 98 1.79 17.64 1.78
N ASP A 99 0.70 18.08 2.37
CA ASP A 99 0.66 18.49 3.78
C ASP A 99 0.42 17.27 4.66
N TRP A 100 1.49 16.53 4.94
CA TRP A 100 1.47 15.39 5.84
C TRP A 100 1.78 15.83 7.27
N TYR A 101 0.83 15.58 8.17
CA TYR A 101 1.07 15.66 9.60
C TYR A 101 1.75 14.39 10.08
N SER A 102 2.79 14.52 10.89
CA SER A 102 3.61 13.39 11.35
C SER A 102 3.68 13.34 12.85
N ILE A 103 3.43 12.16 13.41
CA ILE A 103 3.48 11.87 14.83
C ILE A 103 4.54 10.78 15.04
N ASP A 104 5.49 11.00 15.96
CA ASP A 104 6.46 9.96 16.33
C ASP A 104 5.75 8.89 17.17
N LEU A 105 5.76 7.63 16.71
CA LEU A 105 5.12 6.51 17.40
C LEU A 105 5.68 6.27 18.81
N GLN A 106 6.91 6.67 19.08
CA GLN A 106 7.49 6.61 20.43
C GLN A 106 6.78 7.55 21.39
N SER A 107 6.20 8.66 20.90
CA SER A 107 5.43 9.57 21.75
C SER A 107 4.16 8.93 22.33
N PHE A 108 3.69 7.83 21.72
CA PHE A 108 2.61 7.01 22.23
C PHE A 108 3.06 5.92 23.21
N GLY A 109 4.36 5.87 23.55
CA GLY A 109 4.92 4.83 24.41
C GLY A 109 5.17 3.50 23.69
N LEU A 110 5.04 3.47 22.37
CA LEU A 110 5.38 2.29 21.58
C LEU A 110 6.91 2.15 21.49
N SER A 111 7.38 0.91 21.57
CA SER A 111 8.78 0.60 21.33
C SER A 111 9.09 0.74 19.83
N ARG A 112 10.30 1.09 19.49
CA ARG A 112 10.79 1.08 18.10
C ARG A 112 10.70 -0.28 17.40
N TYR A 113 10.44 -1.36 18.15
CA TYR A 113 10.22 -2.71 17.64
C TYR A 113 8.74 -3.06 17.44
N ASP A 114 7.84 -2.18 17.93
CA ASP A 114 6.40 -2.36 17.77
C ASP A 114 5.97 -1.84 16.39
N GLN A 115 5.96 -2.76 15.45
CA GLN A 115 5.50 -2.46 14.09
C GLN A 115 3.98 -2.39 14.05
N ILE A 116 3.44 -1.32 13.46
CA ILE A 116 2.02 -1.21 13.17
C ILE A 116 1.68 -2.15 11.99
N GLN A 117 0.80 -3.10 12.24
CA GLN A 117 0.40 -4.12 11.28
C GLN A 117 -0.86 -3.75 10.49
N LYS A 118 -1.78 -3.03 11.14
CA LYS A 118 -3.05 -2.58 10.56
C LYS A 118 -3.42 -1.22 11.14
N ILE A 119 -4.13 -0.43 10.36
CA ILE A 119 -4.82 0.76 10.81
C ILE A 119 -6.29 0.58 10.53
N GLY A 120 -7.16 1.03 11.41
CA GLY A 120 -8.59 1.03 11.22
C GLY A 120 -9.23 2.30 11.75
N SER A 121 -10.46 2.56 11.36
CA SER A 121 -11.25 3.67 11.89
C SER A 121 -12.61 3.20 12.40
N SER A 122 -13.09 3.89 13.41
CA SER A 122 -14.47 3.89 13.88
C SER A 122 -15.09 5.28 13.67
N SER A 123 -16.28 5.53 14.18
CA SER A 123 -16.94 6.83 14.00
C SER A 123 -16.12 8.03 14.49
N ASN A 124 -15.31 7.85 15.54
CA ASN A 124 -14.58 8.96 16.19
C ASN A 124 -13.09 8.72 16.37
N PHE A 125 -12.60 7.51 16.09
CA PHE A 125 -11.25 7.13 16.45
C PHE A 125 -10.54 6.40 15.33
N ILE A 126 -9.22 6.59 15.30
CA ILE A 126 -8.28 5.76 14.56
C ILE A 126 -7.69 4.74 15.51
N TRP A 127 -7.60 3.52 15.04
CA TRP A 127 -7.03 2.39 15.75
C TRP A 127 -5.78 1.90 15.05
N LEU A 128 -4.70 1.78 15.79
CA LEU A 128 -3.47 1.15 15.31
C LEU A 128 -3.35 -0.22 15.96
N HIS A 129 -3.21 -1.26 15.16
CA HIS A 129 -2.87 -2.59 15.66
C HIS A 129 -1.34 -2.74 15.64
N ALA A 130 -0.71 -2.58 16.78
CA ALA A 130 0.68 -2.95 17.02
C ALA A 130 0.78 -4.46 17.28
N ARG A 131 1.99 -4.97 17.43
CA ARG A 131 2.24 -6.42 17.57
C ARG A 131 1.44 -7.08 18.70
N SER A 132 1.28 -6.42 19.84
CA SER A 132 0.67 -6.97 21.05
C SER A 132 -0.36 -6.05 21.72
N SER A 133 -0.65 -4.90 21.10
CA SER A 133 -1.53 -3.89 21.67
C SER A 133 -2.25 -3.11 20.58
N PHE A 134 -3.27 -2.41 20.99
CA PHE A 134 -4.04 -1.50 20.15
C PHE A 134 -3.94 -0.09 20.69
N VAL A 135 -3.62 0.85 19.81
CA VAL A 135 -3.53 2.27 20.15
C VAL A 135 -4.77 2.98 19.61
N LYS A 136 -5.47 3.68 20.47
CA LYS A 136 -6.66 4.47 20.16
C LYS A 136 -6.28 5.93 20.07
N ILE A 137 -6.64 6.59 18.96
CA ILE A 137 -6.27 7.95 18.63
C ILE A 137 -7.54 8.69 18.21
N ASP A 138 -7.71 9.93 18.63
CA ASP A 138 -8.75 10.80 18.12
C ASP A 138 -8.48 11.14 16.65
N HIS A 139 -9.44 10.90 15.77
CA HIS A 139 -9.23 11.02 14.33
C HIS A 139 -9.12 12.48 13.85
N SER A 140 -9.59 13.44 14.62
CA SER A 140 -9.57 14.86 14.25
C SER A 140 -8.30 15.58 14.70
N SER A 141 -7.78 15.21 15.86
CA SER A 141 -6.61 15.86 16.47
C SER A 141 -5.32 15.03 16.38
N GLY A 142 -5.41 13.74 16.10
CA GLY A 142 -4.27 12.83 16.18
C GLY A 142 -3.76 12.56 17.61
N MET A 143 -4.53 12.97 18.63
CA MET A 143 -4.13 12.79 20.04
C MET A 143 -4.35 11.36 20.51
N LEU A 144 -3.37 10.84 21.25
CA LEU A 144 -3.47 9.56 21.93
C LEU A 144 -4.60 9.58 22.97
N ILE A 145 -5.53 8.63 22.87
CA ILE A 145 -6.57 8.38 23.87
C ILE A 145 -6.11 7.31 24.86
N GLY A 146 -5.50 6.24 24.36
CA GLY A 146 -5.00 5.17 25.22
C GLY A 146 -4.43 3.99 24.45
N ILE A 147 -3.85 3.05 25.20
CA ILE A 147 -3.34 1.78 24.69
C ILE A 147 -4.12 0.66 25.35
N TYR A 148 -4.60 -0.27 24.57
CA TYR A 148 -5.52 -1.33 24.97
C TYR A 148 -4.99 -2.71 24.57
N PRO A 149 -5.22 -3.75 25.35
CA PRO A 149 -4.90 -5.12 24.92
C PRO A 149 -5.88 -5.64 23.85
N ILE A 150 -7.10 -5.13 23.84
CA ILE A 150 -8.17 -5.44 22.88
C ILE A 150 -8.95 -4.14 22.63
N PRO A 151 -9.40 -3.88 21.40
CA PRO A 151 -10.23 -2.70 21.12
C PRO A 151 -11.51 -2.71 21.97
N ASP A 152 -11.90 -1.54 22.47
CA ASP A 152 -13.13 -1.32 23.23
C ASP A 152 -14.35 -1.00 22.34
N GLU A 153 -14.18 -1.08 21.02
CA GLU A 153 -15.20 -0.85 20.00
C GLU A 153 -15.37 -2.08 19.11
N LEU A 154 -16.62 -2.37 18.73
CA LEU A 154 -16.94 -3.54 17.91
C LEU A 154 -16.90 -3.24 16.40
N GLU A 155 -17.23 -2.02 16.01
CA GLU A 155 -17.37 -1.63 14.60
C GLU A 155 -16.15 -0.82 14.14
N ILE A 156 -15.04 -1.51 13.98
CA ILE A 156 -13.82 -0.91 13.43
C ILE A 156 -13.64 -1.41 12.00
N GLN A 157 -13.57 -0.48 11.06
CA GLN A 157 -13.22 -0.77 9.67
C GLN A 157 -11.69 -0.85 9.54
N TRP A 158 -11.17 -2.05 9.42
CA TRP A 158 -9.72 -2.29 9.32
C TRP A 158 -9.25 -2.30 7.87
N SER A 159 -8.08 -1.71 7.63
CA SER A 159 -7.29 -2.00 6.43
C SER A 159 -6.78 -3.43 6.45
N SER A 160 -6.23 -3.91 5.34
CA SER A 160 -5.52 -5.18 5.35
C SER A 160 -4.25 -5.10 6.21
N GLY A 161 -3.79 -6.25 6.61
CA GLY A 161 -2.51 -6.44 7.27
C GLY A 161 -1.85 -7.72 6.79
N PRO A 162 -0.84 -8.23 7.50
CA PRO A 162 -0.14 -9.45 7.11
C PRO A 162 -1.12 -10.62 6.93
N TYR A 163 -1.09 -11.24 5.76
CA TYR A 163 -1.90 -12.40 5.43
C TYR A 163 -1.47 -13.60 6.30
N ARG A 164 -2.42 -14.22 6.98
CA ARG A 164 -2.19 -15.37 7.86
C ARG A 164 -2.98 -16.61 7.45
N GLY A 165 -3.41 -16.67 6.17
CA GLY A 165 -4.21 -17.77 5.65
C GLY A 165 -5.69 -17.64 6.00
N GLU A 166 -6.22 -16.43 6.04
CA GLU A 166 -7.65 -16.16 6.26
C GLU A 166 -8.50 -16.97 5.28
N THR A 167 -9.46 -17.71 5.85
CA THR A 167 -10.26 -18.70 5.10
C THR A 167 -11.04 -18.09 3.94
N GLU A 168 -11.56 -16.87 4.09
CA GLU A 168 -12.33 -16.20 3.04
C GLU A 168 -11.45 -15.84 1.85
N LEU A 169 -10.30 -15.19 2.09
CA LEU A 169 -9.33 -14.83 1.05
C LEU A 169 -8.76 -16.07 0.37
N ARG A 170 -8.47 -17.12 1.12
CA ARG A 170 -7.97 -18.38 0.57
C ARG A 170 -8.97 -19.03 -0.39
N LYS A 171 -10.25 -19.06 -0.04
CA LYS A 171 -11.30 -19.58 -0.93
C LYS A 171 -11.41 -18.84 -2.24
N LEU A 172 -11.16 -17.50 -2.25
CA LEU A 172 -11.13 -16.73 -3.48
C LEU A 172 -10.00 -17.22 -4.40
N PHE A 173 -8.80 -17.45 -3.88
CA PHE A 173 -7.69 -18.00 -4.68
C PHE A 173 -7.95 -19.41 -5.19
N GLU A 174 -8.63 -20.24 -4.42
CA GLU A 174 -8.94 -21.62 -4.82
C GLU A 174 -10.04 -21.68 -5.90
N ASN A 175 -10.96 -20.72 -5.90
CA ASN A 175 -12.13 -20.70 -6.77
C ASN A 175 -12.00 -19.78 -7.99
N TYR A 176 -11.10 -18.79 -7.93
CA TYR A 176 -10.96 -17.77 -8.96
C TYR A 176 -9.79 -18.05 -9.89
N ASN A 177 -9.96 -17.69 -11.13
CA ASN A 177 -8.90 -17.81 -12.13
C ASN A 177 -7.92 -16.63 -12.00
N LEU A 178 -6.64 -16.95 -11.93
CA LEU A 178 -5.58 -15.96 -12.06
C LEU A 178 -5.30 -15.77 -13.55
N LEU A 179 -5.43 -14.53 -14.02
CA LEU A 179 -5.13 -14.19 -15.40
C LEU A 179 -3.61 -13.99 -15.60
N ASP A 180 -3.21 -13.71 -16.83
CA ASP A 180 -1.82 -13.41 -17.21
C ASP A 180 -0.82 -14.57 -16.96
N GLY A 181 -1.34 -15.80 -16.88
CA GLY A 181 -0.52 -17.00 -16.76
C GLY A 181 0.02 -17.26 -15.36
N TRP A 182 -0.59 -16.67 -14.35
CA TRP A 182 -0.32 -17.00 -12.96
C TRP A 182 -1.16 -18.18 -12.49
N ILE A 183 -0.59 -18.99 -11.60
CA ILE A 183 -1.27 -20.09 -10.92
C ILE A 183 -1.02 -20.00 -9.41
N PHE A 184 -2.01 -20.43 -8.62
CA PHE A 184 -1.90 -20.59 -7.18
C PHE A 184 -1.76 -22.08 -6.84
N ASN A 185 -0.69 -22.46 -6.14
CA ASN A 185 -0.43 -23.85 -5.75
C ASN A 185 -0.89 -24.20 -4.32
N GLY A 186 -1.68 -23.34 -3.70
CA GLY A 186 -2.15 -23.46 -2.32
C GLY A 186 -1.32 -22.67 -1.28
N ASN A 187 -0.08 -22.30 -1.61
CA ASN A 187 0.79 -21.51 -0.73
C ASN A 187 1.43 -20.31 -1.44
N GLU A 188 1.74 -20.45 -2.71
CA GLU A 188 2.49 -19.48 -3.50
C GLU A 188 1.80 -19.23 -4.84
N LEU A 189 2.04 -18.06 -5.38
CA LEU A 189 1.73 -17.69 -6.74
C LEU A 189 2.95 -18.02 -7.62
N ILE A 190 2.70 -18.63 -8.76
CA ILE A 190 3.74 -18.99 -9.73
C ILE A 190 3.37 -18.40 -11.08
N ASP A 191 4.26 -17.65 -11.70
CA ASP A 191 4.05 -17.13 -13.05
C ASP A 191 4.47 -18.15 -14.14
N ARG A 192 4.18 -17.83 -15.40
CA ARG A 192 4.53 -18.67 -16.56
C ARG A 192 6.04 -18.90 -16.75
N LEU A 193 6.89 -18.10 -16.12
CA LEU A 193 8.34 -18.25 -16.13
C LEU A 193 8.87 -19.06 -14.93
N GLY A 194 7.97 -19.53 -14.05
CA GLY A 194 8.31 -20.29 -12.85
C GLY A 194 8.77 -19.41 -11.68
N ARG A 195 8.64 -18.07 -11.77
CA ARG A 195 8.96 -17.18 -10.65
C ARG A 195 7.88 -17.32 -9.60
N ARG A 196 8.29 -17.29 -8.33
CA ARG A 196 7.41 -17.51 -7.18
C ARG A 196 7.21 -16.23 -6.39
N ALA A 197 5.99 -16.01 -5.91
CA ALA A 197 5.65 -14.91 -5.04
C ALA A 197 4.72 -15.40 -3.92
N SER A 198 4.96 -14.95 -2.70
CA SER A 198 4.10 -15.23 -1.56
C SER A 198 3.10 -14.10 -1.34
N ILE A 199 1.87 -14.45 -1.00
CA ILE A 199 0.86 -13.46 -0.62
C ILE A 199 1.27 -12.85 0.72
N LYS A 200 1.39 -11.54 0.77
CA LYS A 200 1.71 -10.79 2.00
C LYS A 200 0.49 -10.18 2.64
N THR A 201 -0.46 -9.74 1.84
CA THR A 201 -1.67 -9.07 2.31
C THR A 201 -2.82 -9.28 1.34
N GLY A 202 -4.03 -9.23 1.83
CA GLY A 202 -5.25 -9.29 1.03
C GLY A 202 -6.35 -8.46 1.66
N PHE A 203 -7.24 -7.93 0.82
CA PHE A 203 -8.31 -7.06 1.24
C PHE A 203 -9.56 -7.28 0.38
N ILE A 204 -10.71 -7.39 1.02
CA ILE A 204 -12.02 -7.37 0.37
C ILE A 204 -12.64 -6.03 0.72
N GLY A 205 -12.81 -5.19 -0.29
CA GLY A 205 -13.37 -3.85 -0.13
C GLY A 205 -14.88 -3.85 0.02
N ASN A 206 -15.43 -2.70 0.39
CA ASN A 206 -16.86 -2.54 0.66
C ASN A 206 -17.75 -2.71 -0.58
N HIS A 207 -17.20 -2.54 -1.78
CA HIS A 207 -17.92 -2.65 -3.06
C HIS A 207 -17.67 -3.99 -3.76
N GLY A 208 -17.17 -5.00 -3.03
CA GLY A 208 -16.84 -6.31 -3.59
C GLY A 208 -15.55 -6.32 -4.42
N ASN A 209 -14.76 -5.28 -4.37
CA ASN A 209 -13.40 -5.27 -4.91
C ASN A 209 -12.52 -6.18 -4.06
N VAL A 210 -11.63 -6.92 -4.72
CA VAL A 210 -10.71 -7.84 -4.04
C VAL A 210 -9.29 -7.54 -4.50
N PHE A 211 -8.41 -7.38 -3.53
CA PHE A 211 -7.03 -6.98 -3.75
C PHE A 211 -6.08 -7.94 -3.07
N PHE A 212 -4.94 -8.20 -3.71
CA PHE A 212 -3.84 -8.95 -3.10
C PHE A 212 -2.50 -8.30 -3.41
N GLY A 213 -1.62 -8.33 -2.43
CA GLY A 213 -0.25 -7.90 -2.55
C GLY A 213 0.73 -9.02 -2.19
N THR A 214 1.86 -9.04 -2.87
CA THR A 214 2.90 -10.05 -2.67
C THR A 214 4.19 -9.47 -2.10
N ASN A 215 5.08 -10.37 -1.68
CA ASN A 215 6.44 -10.05 -1.25
C ASN A 215 7.32 -9.50 -2.40
N GLU A 216 6.92 -9.72 -3.65
CA GLU A 216 7.63 -9.25 -4.86
C GLU A 216 7.01 -7.97 -5.44
N GLY A 217 6.09 -7.31 -4.71
CA GLY A 217 5.42 -6.09 -5.16
C GLY A 217 4.37 -6.30 -6.25
N SER A 218 3.96 -7.54 -6.50
CA SER A 218 2.87 -7.80 -7.44
C SER A 218 1.54 -7.47 -6.81
N PHE A 219 0.73 -6.70 -7.52
CA PHE A 219 -0.61 -6.32 -7.10
C PHE A 219 -1.65 -6.99 -7.99
N PHE A 220 -2.58 -7.69 -7.38
CA PHE A 220 -3.68 -8.36 -8.03
C PHE A 220 -4.99 -7.68 -7.68
N TYR A 221 -5.83 -7.49 -8.70
CA TYR A 221 -7.14 -6.90 -8.59
C TYR A 221 -8.19 -7.78 -9.25
N GLY A 222 -9.31 -7.91 -8.59
CA GLY A 222 -10.50 -8.58 -9.09
C GLY A 222 -11.73 -8.11 -8.35
N THR A 223 -12.87 -8.74 -8.63
CA THR A 223 -14.11 -8.47 -7.91
C THR A 223 -14.76 -9.80 -7.51
N THR A 224 -15.58 -9.77 -6.47
CA THR A 224 -16.33 -10.95 -6.02
C THR A 224 -17.29 -11.50 -7.06
N THR A 225 -17.57 -10.73 -8.13
CA THR A 225 -18.48 -11.12 -9.23
C THR A 225 -17.76 -11.65 -10.47
N MET A 226 -16.48 -11.35 -10.65
CA MET A 226 -15.74 -11.70 -11.89
C MET A 226 -15.09 -13.08 -11.85
N GLU A 227 -14.96 -13.71 -10.70
CA GLU A 227 -14.26 -14.99 -10.49
C GLU A 227 -12.86 -15.05 -11.14
N SER A 228 -12.22 -13.89 -11.27
CA SER A 228 -10.89 -13.77 -11.85
C SER A 228 -10.11 -12.62 -11.26
N PHE A 229 -8.78 -12.77 -11.20
CA PHE A 229 -7.82 -11.74 -10.80
C PHE A 229 -6.87 -11.44 -11.94
N SER A 230 -6.66 -10.16 -12.20
CA SER A 230 -5.63 -9.65 -13.09
C SER A 230 -4.48 -9.08 -12.29
N ILE A 231 -3.28 -9.25 -12.78
CA ILE A 231 -2.12 -8.54 -12.25
C ILE A 231 -2.10 -7.13 -12.83
N MET A 232 -1.93 -6.15 -11.96
CA MET A 232 -1.82 -4.74 -12.35
C MET A 232 -0.35 -4.33 -12.28
N PRO A 233 0.26 -4.03 -13.43
CA PRO A 233 1.66 -3.59 -13.47
C PRO A 233 1.77 -2.17 -12.91
N ASP A 234 2.61 -1.98 -11.91
CA ASP A 234 2.90 -0.68 -11.28
C ASP A 234 4.29 -0.13 -11.65
N HIS A 235 5.13 -0.95 -12.25
CA HIS A 235 6.48 -0.60 -12.68
C HIS A 235 7.01 -1.57 -13.72
N VAL A 236 8.09 -1.17 -14.37
CA VAL A 236 8.87 -2.07 -15.24
C VAL A 236 9.63 -3.03 -14.35
N ARG A 237 9.22 -4.31 -14.35
CA ARG A 237 9.83 -5.34 -13.50
C ARG A 237 11.21 -5.68 -14.01
N ASN A 238 12.20 -5.54 -13.14
CA ASN A 238 13.54 -6.17 -13.15
C ASN A 238 14.09 -6.44 -14.55
N THR A 239 14.12 -5.38 -15.37
CA THR A 239 14.60 -5.47 -16.73
C THR A 239 15.90 -4.68 -16.81
N ASP A 240 16.93 -5.31 -17.33
CA ASP A 240 18.12 -4.55 -17.76
C ASP A 240 17.69 -3.62 -18.88
N VAL A 241 17.44 -2.37 -18.53
CA VAL A 241 17.05 -1.35 -19.50
C VAL A 241 18.24 -1.09 -20.42
N SER A 242 18.11 -1.51 -21.66
CA SER A 242 19.14 -1.35 -22.68
C SER A 242 19.02 -0.07 -23.49
N SER A 243 17.80 0.48 -23.58
CA SER A 243 17.55 1.70 -24.34
C SER A 243 16.30 2.44 -23.83
N LEU A 244 16.35 3.75 -23.95
CA LEU A 244 15.22 4.64 -23.67
C LEU A 244 15.00 5.54 -24.90
N PHE A 245 13.75 5.68 -25.31
CA PHE A 245 13.37 6.58 -26.37
C PHE A 245 12.10 7.33 -25.98
N TYR A 246 12.13 8.65 -26.08
CA TYR A 246 10.99 9.51 -25.78
C TYR A 246 10.47 10.17 -27.04
N SER A 247 9.20 10.03 -27.33
CA SER A 247 8.53 10.66 -28.48
C SER A 247 7.04 10.85 -28.20
N LYS A 248 6.49 11.98 -28.63
CA LYS A 248 5.07 12.31 -28.54
C LYS A 248 4.45 12.10 -27.15
N ASN A 249 5.15 12.51 -26.10
CA ASN A 249 4.76 12.32 -24.69
C ASN A 249 4.72 10.86 -24.20
N GLU A 250 5.35 9.94 -24.93
CA GLU A 250 5.46 8.53 -24.56
C GLU A 250 6.92 8.15 -24.35
N LEU A 251 7.20 7.39 -23.29
CA LEU A 251 8.53 6.84 -23.01
C LEU A 251 8.54 5.36 -23.42
N TYR A 252 9.40 5.03 -24.38
CA TYR A 252 9.64 3.66 -24.82
C TYR A 252 10.86 3.12 -24.09
N ILE A 253 10.71 1.94 -23.47
CA ILE A 253 11.77 1.29 -22.70
C ILE A 253 12.11 -0.02 -23.39
N GLY A 254 13.35 -0.13 -23.89
CA GLY A 254 13.90 -1.37 -24.43
C GLY A 254 14.61 -2.18 -23.34
N SER A 255 14.33 -3.47 -23.29
CA SER A 255 14.91 -4.39 -22.33
C SER A 255 15.52 -5.61 -23.04
N GLN A 256 16.57 -6.21 -22.45
CA GLN A 256 17.21 -7.42 -23.00
C GLN A 256 16.52 -8.73 -22.63
N ASP A 257 15.51 -8.71 -21.75
CA ASP A 257 14.91 -9.93 -21.20
C ASP A 257 13.82 -10.59 -22.06
N PHE A 258 13.68 -10.23 -23.33
CA PHE A 258 12.90 -11.02 -24.27
C PHE A 258 13.73 -12.18 -24.82
N LYS A 259 14.04 -13.17 -24.01
CA LYS A 259 14.29 -14.50 -24.52
C LYS A 259 12.94 -15.13 -24.85
N GLN A 260 12.68 -15.25 -26.14
CA GLN A 260 11.60 -16.06 -26.72
C GLN A 260 11.65 -17.49 -26.22
#